data_a4a14315102135b4049f45b3a1422af4
#
_entry.id   a4a14315102135b4049f45b3a1422af4
#
_cell.length_a   1.000
_cell.length_b   1.000
_cell.length_c   1.000
_cell.angle_alpha   90.00
_cell.angle_beta   90.00
_cell.angle_gamma   90.00
#
_symmetry.space_group_name_H-M   'P 1'
#
loop_
_entity.id
_entity.type
_entity.pdbx_description
1 polymer ?
#
loop_
_entity_poly.entity_id
_entity_poly.type
_entity_poly.pdbx_seq_one_letter_code
_entity_poly.pdbx_strand_id
1 'polypeptide(L)' 'ADKVDEYMDLWQRRKELEADIEARGVCVMDEKRGMLVENRSVSLEVQVSRQMLAIYSALGFKDDGLNAKRADNEDDEL' A
#
# COMPACT_ATOMS: atom_id res chain seq x y z
N ALA A 1 -18.46 4.21 -10.98
CA ALA A 1 -18.13 3.36 -9.86
C ALA A 1 -17.96 4.18 -8.60
N ASP A 2 -18.33 3.54 -7.54
CA ASP A 2 -18.30 4.14 -6.21
C ASP A 2 -16.86 4.13 -5.68
N LYS A 3 -16.49 5.18 -4.98
CA LYS A 3 -15.14 5.25 -4.42
C LYS A 3 -14.88 4.18 -3.37
N VAL A 4 -15.92 3.78 -2.66
CA VAL A 4 -15.78 2.69 -1.70
C VAL A 4 -15.45 1.41 -2.43
N ASP A 5 -16.10 1.16 -3.55
CA ASP A 5 -15.82 -0.02 -4.37
C ASP A 5 -14.40 0.03 -4.89
N GLU A 6 -13.95 1.20 -5.35
CA GLU A 6 -12.59 1.36 -5.82
C GLU A 6 -11.60 1.04 -4.70
N TYR A 7 -11.89 1.53 -3.51
CA TYR A 7 -11.01 1.28 -2.37
C TYR A 7 -10.92 -0.21 -2.07
N MET A 8 -12.06 -0.90 -2.10
CA MET A 8 -12.07 -2.33 -1.81
C MET A 8 -11.34 -3.13 -2.87
N ASP A 9 -11.46 -2.72 -4.13
CA ASP A 9 -10.72 -3.37 -5.20
C ASP A 9 -9.23 -3.19 -5.00
N LEU A 10 -8.81 -2.00 -4.63
CA LEU A 10 -7.40 -1.72 -4.38
C LEU A 10 -6.90 -2.49 -3.16
N TRP A 11 -7.74 -2.60 -2.14
CA TRP A 11 -7.41 -3.35 -0.94
C TRP A 11 -7.11 -4.81 -1.29
N GLN A 12 -7.98 -5.38 -2.12
CA GLN A 12 -7.80 -6.76 -2.55
C GLN A 12 -6.52 -6.90 -3.37
N ARG A 13 -6.28 -5.96 -4.26
CA ARG A 13 -5.08 -5.98 -5.07
C ARG A 13 -3.83 -5.87 -4.21
N ARG A 14 -3.87 -5.02 -3.20
CA ARG A 14 -2.72 -4.90 -2.30
C ARG A 14 -2.46 -6.20 -1.57
N LYS A 15 -3.52 -6.88 -1.14
CA LYS A 15 -3.36 -8.18 -0.50
C LYS A 15 -2.68 -9.18 -1.41
N GLU A 16 -3.05 -9.18 -2.67
CA GLU A 16 -2.44 -10.08 -3.63
C GLU A 16 -0.97 -9.77 -3.84
N LEU A 17 -0.65 -8.48 -3.90
CA LEU A 17 0.73 -8.06 -4.07
C LEU A 17 1.58 -8.41 -2.84
N GLU A 18 1.02 -8.23 -1.67
CA GLU A 18 1.70 -8.59 -0.43
C GLU A 18 1.97 -10.09 -0.38
N ALA A 19 1.00 -10.88 -0.81
CA ALA A 19 1.17 -12.32 -0.84
C ALA A 19 2.27 -12.73 -1.82
N ASP A 20 2.34 -12.04 -2.96
CA ASP A 20 3.38 -12.30 -3.93
C ASP A 20 4.76 -11.95 -3.36
N ILE A 21 4.87 -10.80 -2.69
CA ILE A 21 6.13 -10.39 -2.09
C ILE A 21 6.55 -11.40 -1.04
N GLU A 22 5.61 -11.89 -0.25
CA GLU A 22 5.92 -12.87 0.78
C GLU A 22 6.40 -14.17 0.17
N ALA A 23 5.79 -14.57 -0.94
CA ALA A 23 6.14 -15.83 -1.59
C ALA A 23 7.46 -15.74 -2.34
N ARG A 24 7.69 -14.65 -3.05
CA ARG A 24 8.87 -14.53 -3.92
C ARG A 24 9.97 -13.64 -3.37
N GLY A 25 9.66 -12.85 -2.34
CA GLY A 25 10.63 -11.95 -1.74
C GLY A 25 10.65 -10.60 -2.42
N VAL A 26 11.43 -9.67 -1.83
CA VAL A 26 11.52 -8.32 -2.37
C VAL A 26 12.42 -8.26 -3.60
N CYS A 27 13.26 -9.27 -3.80
CA CYS A 27 14.12 -9.35 -4.97
C CYS A 27 13.93 -10.69 -5.64
N VAL A 28 13.96 -10.71 -6.95
CA VAL A 28 13.81 -11.94 -7.74
C VAL A 28 14.94 -12.02 -8.73
N MET A 29 15.26 -13.24 -9.15
CA MET A 29 16.34 -13.45 -10.10
C MET A 29 15.84 -13.15 -11.51
N ASP A 30 16.57 -12.29 -12.20
CA ASP A 30 16.34 -12.05 -13.62
C ASP A 30 17.27 -12.99 -14.37
N GLU A 31 16.69 -14.05 -14.92
CA GLU A 31 17.48 -15.08 -15.56
C GLU A 31 18.17 -14.59 -16.82
N LYS A 32 17.56 -13.65 -17.51
CA LYS A 32 18.17 -13.12 -18.72
C LYS A 32 19.42 -12.33 -18.41
N ARG A 33 19.39 -11.57 -17.34
CA ARG A 33 20.55 -10.75 -16.94
C ARG A 33 21.46 -11.45 -15.96
N GLY A 34 20.98 -12.53 -15.37
CA GLY A 34 21.76 -13.26 -14.39
C GLY A 34 22.00 -12.47 -13.12
N MET A 35 21.07 -11.63 -12.72
CA MET A 35 21.23 -10.80 -11.54
C MET A 35 19.91 -10.65 -10.79
N LEU A 36 20.03 -10.28 -9.52
CA LEU A 36 18.83 -10.02 -8.71
C LEU A 36 18.29 -8.65 -9.05
N VAL A 37 16.96 -8.59 -9.18
CA VAL A 37 16.27 -7.33 -9.43
C VAL A 37 15.12 -7.23 -8.44
N GLU A 38 14.63 -6.02 -8.24
CA GLU A 38 13.52 -5.81 -7.34
C GLU A 38 12.28 -6.52 -7.85
N ASN A 39 11.56 -7.17 -6.94
CA ASN A 39 10.26 -7.74 -7.28
C ASN A 39 9.31 -6.60 -7.59
N ARG A 40 8.77 -6.61 -8.79
CA ARG A 40 7.92 -5.52 -9.25
C ARG A 40 6.70 -5.31 -8.34
N SER A 41 6.28 -6.35 -7.65
CA SER A 41 5.14 -6.23 -6.73
C SER A 41 5.42 -5.23 -5.63
N VAL A 42 6.69 -4.99 -5.28
CA VAL A 42 7.03 -4.02 -4.25
C VAL A 42 6.63 -2.61 -4.69
N SER A 43 7.03 -2.21 -5.90
CA SER A 43 6.65 -0.90 -6.43
C SER A 43 5.15 -0.78 -6.61
N LEU A 44 4.53 -1.84 -7.11
CA LEU A 44 3.10 -1.83 -7.34
C LEU A 44 2.32 -1.71 -6.03
N GLU A 45 2.81 -2.37 -5.00
CA GLU A 45 2.16 -2.30 -3.70
C GLU A 45 2.20 -0.88 -3.16
N VAL A 46 3.33 -0.19 -3.34
CA VAL A 46 3.45 1.20 -2.91
C VAL A 46 2.47 2.07 -3.67
N GLN A 47 2.34 1.87 -5.00
CA GLN A 47 1.41 2.65 -5.80
C GLN A 47 -0.02 2.42 -5.37
N VAL A 48 -0.39 1.17 -5.14
CA VAL A 48 -1.74 0.84 -4.71
C VAL A 48 -2.03 1.47 -3.35
N SER A 49 -1.07 1.42 -2.44
CA SER A 49 -1.24 2.01 -1.12
C SER A 49 -1.46 3.52 -1.20
N ARG A 50 -0.75 4.19 -2.09
CA ARG A 50 -0.93 5.63 -2.30
C ARG A 50 -2.31 5.94 -2.85
N GLN A 51 -2.78 5.13 -3.79
CA GLN A 51 -4.11 5.30 -4.35
C GLN A 51 -5.18 5.10 -3.28
N MET A 52 -4.99 4.10 -2.43
CA MET A 52 -5.93 3.86 -1.34
C MET A 52 -5.98 5.05 -0.39
N LEU A 53 -4.83 5.62 -0.09
CA LEU A 53 -4.76 6.77 0.78
C LEU A 53 -5.49 7.97 0.19
N ALA A 54 -5.32 8.19 -1.12
CA ALA A 54 -5.98 9.28 -1.81
C ALA A 54 -7.50 9.10 -1.76
N ILE A 55 -7.99 7.89 -1.98
CA ILE A 55 -9.41 7.62 -1.94
C ILE A 55 -9.95 7.78 -0.53
N TYR A 56 -9.20 7.29 0.44
CA TYR A 56 -9.59 7.42 1.84
C TYR A 56 -9.78 8.88 2.21
N SER A 57 -8.85 9.74 1.81
CA SER A 57 -8.96 11.17 2.04
C SER A 57 -10.17 11.75 1.34
N ALA A 58 -10.40 11.34 0.09
CA ALA A 58 -11.50 11.86 -0.70
C ALA A 58 -12.85 11.47 -0.11
N LEU A 59 -12.92 10.32 0.55
CA LEU A 59 -14.15 9.89 1.18
C LEU A 59 -14.45 10.64 2.47
N GLY A 60 -13.46 11.37 2.98
CA GLY A 60 -13.68 12.17 4.18
C GLY A 60 -13.77 11.37 5.46
N PHE A 61 -13.18 10.21 5.47
CA PHE A 61 -13.17 9.37 6.67
C PHE A 61 -12.28 9.92 7.75
N LYS A 62 -11.45 10.87 7.43
CA LYS A 62 -10.59 11.41 8.45
C LYS A 62 -11.46 12.11 9.47
N ASP A 63 -11.32 11.66 10.66
CA ASP A 63 -12.01 12.25 11.80
C ASP A 63 -11.01 13.18 12.45
N ASP A 64 -11.37 14.44 12.55
CA ASP A 64 -10.44 15.44 13.05
C ASP A 64 -9.90 15.06 14.42
N GLY A 65 -10.77 14.61 15.29
CA GLY A 65 -10.32 14.20 16.60
C GLY A 65 -9.39 13.00 16.55
N LEU A 66 -9.74 12.04 15.73
CA LEU A 66 -8.94 10.84 15.61
C LEU A 66 -7.59 11.14 14.99
N ASN A 67 -7.60 11.96 13.95
CA ASN A 67 -6.35 12.34 13.29
C ASN A 67 -5.44 13.10 14.25
N ALA A 68 -6.00 13.98 15.03
CA ALA A 68 -5.22 14.73 16.00
C ALA A 68 -4.58 13.78 17.02
N LYS A 69 -5.33 12.81 17.46
CA LYS A 69 -4.81 11.83 18.40
C LYS A 69 -3.67 11.03 17.81
N ARG A 70 -3.83 10.62 16.57
CA ARG A 70 -2.80 9.83 15.91
C ARG A 70 -1.53 10.63 15.74
N ALA A 71 -1.67 11.89 15.37
CA ALA A 71 -0.51 12.75 15.20
C ALA A 71 0.23 12.88 16.52
N ASP A 72 -0.50 13.06 17.60
CA ASP A 72 0.11 13.17 18.93
C ASP A 72 0.84 11.89 19.29
N ASN A 73 0.22 10.77 19.04
CA ASN A 73 0.83 9.49 19.37
C ASN A 73 2.11 9.27 18.58
N GLU A 74 2.08 9.64 17.33
CA GLU A 74 3.25 9.47 16.48
C GLU A 74 4.39 10.35 16.96
N ASP A 75 4.07 11.54 17.37
CA ASP A 75 5.08 12.43 17.89
C ASP A 75 5.71 11.85 19.15
N ASP A 76 4.90 11.27 19.98
CA ASP A 76 5.39 10.68 21.22
C ASP A 76 6.36 9.54 20.95
N GLU A 77 6.12 8.81 19.91
CA GLU A 77 6.97 7.67 19.59
C GLU A 77 8.30 8.07 19.03
N LEU A 78 8.34 9.23 18.45
CA LEU A 78 9.58 9.70 17.85
C LEU A 78 10.45 10.39 18.86
#